data_71bf4fac62f2631b7229455306ba1cdf
#
_entry.id   71bf4fac62f2631b7229455306ba1cdf
#
_cell.length_a   1.000
_cell.length_b   1.000
_cell.length_c   1.000
_cell.angle_alpha   90.00
_cell.angle_beta   90.00
_cell.angle_gamma   90.00
#
_symmetry.space_group_name_H-M   'P 1'
#
loop_
_entity.id
_entity.type
_entity.pdbx_description
1 polymer ?
#
loop_
_entity_poly.entity_id
_entity_poly.type
_entity_poly.pdbx_seq_one_letter_code
_entity_poly.pdbx_strand_id
1 'polypeptide(L)'
;MLKSIDGPTEAAIVTDGEFKDCLAVKYILFAAFRLSLGEAWLQTDCGGRVTAVLLNKNDGTIICPSSSADLRELSEFASFFGENIYFCSGNDCADAKAVLMELSELPQKETRAQPLCDITADEYKVLTGKTPDSDDRVYLEWLSRTGRGVFGGSTRVMCIRQNGKTASLAVGDIIGKDAYIRDVATSEKYRGRGFAADCVIALSRELIKSADCIFLMCKLDNAKLYEKCGFIKKEYIIRKT
;
A
#
# COMPACT_ATOMS: atom_id res chain seq x y z
N MET A 1 13.38 4.55 23.36
CA MET A 1 12.68 3.30 23.88
C MET A 1 11.76 2.80 22.78
N LEU A 2 11.84 1.50 22.48
CA LEU A 2 11.02 0.84 21.43
C LEU A 2 9.84 0.09 22.08
N LYS A 3 8.66 0.20 21.49
CA LYS A 3 7.41 -0.42 21.95
C LYS A 3 6.59 -0.90 20.76
N SER A 4 5.96 -2.10 20.84
CA SER A 4 4.99 -2.56 19.86
C SER A 4 3.72 -1.69 19.88
N ILE A 5 3.08 -1.58 18.74
CA ILE A 5 1.76 -0.94 18.59
C ILE A 5 0.74 -2.07 18.59
N ASP A 6 -0.04 -2.21 19.67
CA ASP A 6 -0.92 -3.35 19.85
C ASP A 6 -2.37 -3.10 19.41
N GLY A 7 -2.71 -1.87 19.00
CA GLY A 7 -4.08 -1.60 18.58
C GLY A 7 -4.38 -0.20 18.02
N PRO A 8 -5.64 0.01 17.60
CA PRO A 8 -6.06 1.27 16.96
C PRO A 8 -5.87 2.52 17.82
N THR A 9 -5.98 2.39 19.14
CA THR A 9 -5.83 3.52 20.08
C THR A 9 -4.38 4.04 20.10
N GLU A 10 -3.40 3.13 20.09
CA GLU A 10 -1.98 3.50 20.02
C GLU A 10 -1.62 4.00 18.62
N ALA A 11 -2.22 3.43 17.56
CA ALA A 11 -2.08 3.91 16.20
C ALA A 11 -2.60 5.36 16.04
N ALA A 12 -3.67 5.73 16.74
CA ALA A 12 -4.21 7.10 16.72
C ALA A 12 -3.22 8.12 17.31
N ILE A 13 -2.46 7.76 18.35
CA ILE A 13 -1.44 8.62 18.96
C ILE A 13 -0.33 8.96 17.96
N VAL A 14 0.00 8.02 17.08
CA VAL A 14 1.06 8.18 16.08
C VAL A 14 0.62 9.16 14.98
N THR A 15 -0.68 9.18 14.65
CA THR A 15 -1.22 10.04 13.60
C THR A 15 -1.55 11.46 14.10
N ASP A 16 -1.46 11.73 15.41
CA ASP A 16 -1.57 13.06 16.00
C ASP A 16 -0.17 13.64 16.24
N GLY A 17 0.30 14.55 15.39
CA GLY A 17 1.59 15.22 15.59
C GLY A 17 2.47 15.25 14.35
N GLU A 18 3.78 15.05 14.50
CA GLU A 18 4.78 15.17 13.42
C GLU A 18 4.52 14.20 12.26
N PHE A 19 3.86 13.06 12.51
CA PHE A 19 3.57 12.04 11.51
C PHE A 19 2.17 12.11 10.89
N LYS A 20 1.38 13.14 11.21
CA LYS A 20 -0.03 13.27 10.79
C LYS A 20 -0.24 13.09 9.28
N ASP A 21 0.61 13.72 8.47
CA ASP A 21 0.50 13.71 7.01
C ASP A 21 1.53 12.79 6.33
N CYS A 22 2.26 11.99 7.12
CA CYS A 22 3.28 11.09 6.62
C CYS A 22 2.65 9.83 5.98
N LEU A 23 2.76 9.68 4.66
CA LEU A 23 2.22 8.52 3.95
C LEU A 23 2.90 7.21 4.34
N ALA A 24 4.19 7.24 4.67
CA ALA A 24 4.91 6.06 5.12
C ALA A 24 4.34 5.53 6.43
N VAL A 25 3.98 6.40 7.37
CA VAL A 25 3.33 6.00 8.62
C VAL A 25 1.93 5.45 8.36
N LYS A 26 1.13 6.11 7.52
CA LYS A 26 -0.18 5.59 7.10
C LYS A 26 -0.04 4.20 6.48
N TYR A 27 0.96 4.01 5.61
CA TYR A 27 1.26 2.70 5.02
C TYR A 27 1.66 1.66 6.06
N ILE A 28 2.55 2.00 7.00
CA ILE A 28 3.01 1.09 8.07
C ILE A 28 1.81 0.58 8.89
N LEU A 29 0.97 1.48 9.36
CA LEU A 29 -0.22 1.14 10.15
C LEU A 29 -1.22 0.32 9.32
N PHE A 30 -1.42 0.70 8.05
CA PHE A 30 -2.25 -0.07 7.13
C PHE A 30 -1.73 -1.49 6.93
N ALA A 31 -0.44 -1.64 6.65
CA ALA A 31 0.21 -2.92 6.41
C ALA A 31 0.13 -3.85 7.63
N ALA A 32 0.36 -3.32 8.83
CA ALA A 32 0.28 -4.08 10.06
C ALA A 32 -1.17 -4.50 10.40
N PHE A 33 -2.09 -3.55 10.47
CA PHE A 33 -3.42 -3.81 11.03
C PHE A 33 -4.46 -4.27 10.02
N ARG A 34 -4.33 -3.89 8.74
CA ARG A 34 -5.31 -4.26 7.72
C ARG A 34 -4.86 -5.41 6.85
N LEU A 35 -3.58 -5.45 6.50
CA LEU A 35 -3.02 -6.48 5.65
C LEU A 35 -2.36 -7.62 6.43
N SER A 36 -2.09 -7.44 7.73
CA SER A 36 -1.38 -8.41 8.57
C SER A 36 -0.02 -8.80 7.95
N LEU A 37 0.69 -7.82 7.39
CA LEU A 37 1.97 -8.04 6.71
C LEU A 37 3.17 -8.01 7.66
N GLY A 38 2.95 -7.68 8.93
CA GLY A 38 4.01 -7.59 9.93
C GLY A 38 3.53 -6.90 11.20
N GLU A 39 4.49 -6.55 12.06
CA GLU A 39 4.25 -5.89 13.33
C GLU A 39 4.70 -4.43 13.26
N ALA A 40 3.86 -3.53 13.77
CA ALA A 40 4.19 -2.12 13.88
C ALA A 40 4.81 -1.81 15.24
N TRP A 41 5.84 -0.98 15.23
CA TRP A 41 6.58 -0.53 16.42
C TRP A 41 6.75 0.98 16.38
N LEU A 42 6.92 1.58 17.55
CA LEU A 42 7.26 2.99 17.70
C LEU A 42 8.49 3.17 18.57
N GLN A 43 9.28 4.20 18.28
CA GLN A 43 10.32 4.71 19.15
C GLN A 43 9.80 5.98 19.83
N THR A 44 10.08 6.11 21.13
CA THR A 44 9.78 7.35 21.88
C THR A 44 11.04 7.92 22.52
N ASP A 45 11.08 9.23 22.69
CA ASP A 45 12.08 9.91 23.48
C ASP A 45 11.79 9.76 25.01
N CYS A 46 12.63 10.37 25.85
CA CYS A 46 12.46 10.36 27.29
C CYS A 46 11.21 11.13 27.78
N GLY A 47 10.64 11.98 26.96
CA GLY A 47 9.38 12.70 27.20
C GLY A 47 8.14 11.96 26.71
N GLY A 48 8.30 10.76 26.13
CA GLY A 48 7.20 9.96 25.60
C GLY A 48 6.72 10.39 24.20
N ARG A 49 7.39 11.34 23.51
CA ARG A 49 7.03 11.73 22.15
C ARG A 49 7.51 10.68 21.17
N VAL A 50 6.67 10.37 20.17
CA VAL A 50 7.04 9.43 19.11
C VAL A 50 8.10 10.06 18.21
N THR A 51 9.22 9.35 18.04
CA THR A 51 10.36 9.79 17.20
C THR A 51 10.56 8.92 15.96
N ALA A 52 10.02 7.70 15.93
CA ALA A 52 9.98 6.89 14.73
C ALA A 52 8.82 5.88 14.77
N VAL A 53 8.39 5.45 13.58
CA VAL A 53 7.44 4.36 13.38
C VAL A 53 8.07 3.32 12.47
N LEU A 54 7.92 2.05 12.81
CA LEU A 54 8.53 0.94 12.09
C LEU A 54 7.47 -0.11 11.72
N LEU A 55 7.69 -0.76 10.58
CA LEU A 55 7.02 -2.00 10.20
C LEU A 55 8.07 -3.10 10.07
N ASN A 56 7.99 -4.08 10.93
CA ASN A 56 8.77 -5.30 10.80
C ASN A 56 7.96 -6.36 10.06
N LYS A 57 8.47 -6.85 8.93
CA LYS A 57 7.84 -7.87 8.08
C LYS A 57 8.88 -8.89 7.61
N ASN A 58 8.43 -10.04 7.10
CA ASN A 58 9.30 -11.16 6.75
C ASN A 58 10.44 -10.85 5.77
N ASP A 59 10.30 -9.80 4.95
CA ASP A 59 11.28 -9.41 3.93
C ASP A 59 12.11 -8.18 4.33
N GLY A 60 11.97 -7.69 5.57
CA GLY A 60 12.77 -6.61 6.14
C GLY A 60 11.98 -5.59 6.96
N THR A 61 12.67 -4.63 7.51
CA THR A 61 12.11 -3.58 8.37
C THR A 61 12.05 -2.25 7.62
N ILE A 62 10.87 -1.63 7.59
CA ILE A 62 10.67 -0.26 7.08
C ILE A 62 10.64 0.68 8.28
N ILE A 63 11.45 1.73 8.26
CA ILE A 63 11.61 2.72 9.32
C ILE A 63 11.22 4.10 8.78
N CYS A 64 10.30 4.77 9.45
CA CYS A 64 9.94 6.15 9.23
C CYS A 64 10.41 6.99 10.42
N PRO A 65 11.62 7.59 10.38
CA PRO A 65 12.16 8.37 11.48
C PRO A 65 11.74 9.83 11.37
N SER A 66 11.58 10.51 12.52
CA SER A 66 11.59 11.97 12.60
C SER A 66 13.03 12.49 12.67
N SER A 67 13.17 13.82 12.68
CA SER A 67 14.46 14.46 12.84
C SER A 67 15.12 14.21 14.23
N SER A 68 14.33 13.84 15.23
CA SER A 68 14.77 13.54 16.61
C SER A 68 14.97 12.06 16.90
N ALA A 69 14.83 11.20 15.89
CA ALA A 69 14.96 9.75 16.06
C ALA A 69 16.39 9.32 16.43
N ASP A 70 16.52 8.35 17.33
CA ASP A 70 17.78 7.64 17.58
C ASP A 70 17.97 6.57 16.50
N LEU A 71 18.68 6.94 15.43
CA LEU A 71 18.94 6.06 14.29
C LEU A 71 19.83 4.87 14.65
N ARG A 72 20.63 4.97 15.71
CA ARG A 72 21.47 3.86 16.18
C ARG A 72 20.60 2.79 16.84
N GLU A 73 19.76 3.18 17.80
CA GLU A 73 18.80 2.28 18.46
C GLU A 73 17.89 1.60 17.41
N LEU A 74 17.36 2.36 16.43
CA LEU A 74 16.52 1.84 15.37
C LEU A 74 17.23 0.81 14.48
N SER A 75 18.49 1.08 14.15
CA SER A 75 19.28 0.18 13.29
C SER A 75 19.67 -1.10 14.02
N GLU A 76 20.06 -0.99 15.29
CA GLU A 76 20.36 -2.13 16.15
C GLU A 76 19.11 -3.01 16.31
N PHE A 77 17.96 -2.41 16.63
CA PHE A 77 16.70 -3.14 16.76
C PHE A 77 16.29 -3.83 15.45
N ALA A 78 16.32 -3.12 14.32
CA ALA A 78 15.93 -3.68 13.03
C ALA A 78 16.81 -4.85 12.61
N SER A 79 18.09 -4.86 12.98
CA SER A 79 19.04 -5.93 12.64
C SER A 79 18.68 -7.29 13.28
N PHE A 80 17.93 -7.31 14.38
CA PHE A 80 17.41 -8.57 14.97
C PHE A 80 16.41 -9.29 14.06
N PHE A 81 15.75 -8.58 13.15
CA PHE A 81 14.72 -9.12 12.25
C PHE A 81 15.24 -9.41 10.85
N GLY A 82 16.49 -9.03 10.54
CA GLY A 82 17.10 -9.31 9.24
C GLY A 82 17.99 -8.19 8.71
N GLU A 83 18.63 -8.45 7.57
CA GLU A 83 19.60 -7.54 6.95
C GLU A 83 18.95 -6.45 6.07
N ASN A 84 17.67 -6.61 5.72
CA ASN A 84 16.99 -5.67 4.84
C ASN A 84 16.35 -4.55 5.66
N ILE A 85 17.05 -3.42 5.80
CA ILE A 85 16.57 -2.24 6.49
C ILE A 85 16.29 -1.15 5.47
N TYR A 86 15.10 -0.56 5.54
CA TYR A 86 14.65 0.49 4.63
C TYR A 86 14.26 1.73 5.43
N PHE A 87 14.64 2.90 4.94
CA PHE A 87 14.25 4.19 5.50
C PHE A 87 13.28 4.92 4.58
N CYS A 88 12.32 5.60 5.18
CA CYS A 88 11.45 6.53 4.48
C CYS A 88 12.13 7.90 4.36
N SER A 89 12.01 8.54 3.21
CA SER A 89 12.57 9.88 2.93
C SER A 89 11.63 10.68 2.05
N GLY A 90 11.45 11.95 2.36
CA GLY A 90 10.73 12.90 1.50
C GLY A 90 11.57 13.38 0.30
N ASN A 91 12.87 13.11 0.26
CA ASN A 91 13.75 13.53 -0.83
C ASN A 91 13.74 12.51 -1.97
N ASP A 92 13.73 13.00 -3.21
CA ASP A 92 13.83 12.15 -4.39
C ASP A 92 15.17 11.38 -4.37
N CYS A 93 15.08 10.09 -4.64
CA CYS A 93 16.22 9.20 -4.65
C CYS A 93 16.11 8.21 -5.81
N ALA A 94 17.07 8.27 -6.73
CA ALA A 94 17.10 7.39 -7.90
C ALA A 94 17.25 5.90 -7.52
N ASP A 95 17.87 5.62 -6.37
CA ASP A 95 18.11 4.26 -5.87
C ASP A 95 16.98 3.74 -4.97
N ALA A 96 15.88 4.49 -4.84
CA ALA A 96 14.74 4.07 -4.03
C ALA A 96 14.15 2.75 -4.53
N LYS A 97 13.80 1.86 -3.61
CA LYS A 97 13.18 0.56 -3.92
C LYS A 97 11.69 0.69 -4.20
N ALA A 98 11.06 1.68 -3.58
CA ALA A 98 9.66 2.00 -3.79
C ALA A 98 9.39 3.48 -3.54
N VAL A 99 8.23 3.94 -3.99
CA VAL A 99 7.73 5.30 -3.78
C VAL A 99 6.29 5.25 -3.31
N LEU A 100 5.99 6.07 -2.31
CA LEU A 100 4.64 6.35 -1.86
C LEU A 100 4.10 7.54 -2.66
N MET A 101 2.92 7.35 -3.24
CA MET A 101 2.28 8.35 -4.09
C MET A 101 0.88 8.67 -3.57
N GLU A 102 0.49 9.93 -3.67
CA GLU A 102 -0.81 10.43 -3.25
C GLU A 102 -1.59 10.95 -4.47
N LEU A 103 -2.88 10.72 -4.49
CA LEU A 103 -3.75 11.29 -5.51
C LEU A 103 -3.84 12.80 -5.30
N SER A 104 -3.39 13.57 -6.29
CA SER A 104 -3.43 15.03 -6.30
C SER A 104 -4.62 15.55 -7.09
N GLU A 105 -4.86 14.96 -8.27
CA GLU A 105 -5.93 15.38 -9.16
C GLU A 105 -6.50 14.18 -9.91
N LEU A 106 -7.82 14.06 -9.94
CA LEU A 106 -8.49 12.97 -10.63
C LEU A 106 -8.68 13.30 -12.14
N PRO A 107 -8.09 12.51 -13.05
CA PRO A 107 -8.22 12.78 -14.47
C PRO A 107 -9.67 12.75 -14.96
N GLN A 108 -10.04 13.73 -15.80
CA GLN A 108 -11.32 13.80 -16.50
C GLN A 108 -11.32 12.87 -17.74
N LYS A 109 -11.28 11.56 -17.49
CA LYS A 109 -11.18 10.55 -18.53
C LYS A 109 -12.24 9.47 -18.32
N GLU A 110 -12.99 9.11 -19.35
CA GLU A 110 -13.83 7.91 -19.31
C GLU A 110 -12.99 6.65 -19.13
N THR A 111 -13.47 5.72 -18.34
CA THR A 111 -12.80 4.46 -18.05
C THR A 111 -13.66 3.28 -18.46
N ARG A 112 -13.01 2.19 -18.86
CA ARG A 112 -13.68 0.92 -19.22
C ARG A 112 -13.90 0.01 -18.00
N ALA A 113 -13.40 0.40 -16.84
CA ALA A 113 -13.47 -0.40 -15.64
C ALA A 113 -14.87 -0.38 -15.02
N GLN A 114 -15.25 -1.49 -14.43
CA GLN A 114 -16.50 -1.70 -13.70
C GLN A 114 -16.23 -2.38 -12.37
N PRO A 115 -17.16 -2.32 -11.40
CA PRO A 115 -17.02 -3.08 -10.16
C PRO A 115 -16.83 -4.57 -10.44
N LEU A 116 -15.92 -5.20 -9.68
CA LEU A 116 -15.69 -6.64 -9.77
C LEU A 116 -16.83 -7.37 -9.04
N CYS A 117 -17.53 -8.28 -9.75
CA CYS A 117 -18.57 -9.12 -9.16
C CYS A 117 -18.02 -10.48 -8.73
N ASP A 118 -17.13 -11.07 -9.56
CA ASP A 118 -16.55 -12.38 -9.34
C ASP A 118 -15.18 -12.51 -10.03
N ILE A 119 -14.36 -13.39 -9.52
CA ILE A 119 -13.08 -13.78 -10.12
C ILE A 119 -12.75 -15.22 -9.70
N THR A 120 -12.32 -16.04 -10.64
CA THR A 120 -11.89 -17.42 -10.34
C THR A 120 -10.42 -17.47 -9.90
N ALA A 121 -10.03 -18.59 -9.25
CA ALA A 121 -8.64 -18.83 -8.87
C ALA A 121 -7.69 -18.75 -10.07
N ASP A 122 -8.07 -19.35 -11.20
CA ASP A 122 -7.27 -19.34 -12.41
C ASP A 122 -7.09 -17.94 -13.00
N GLU A 123 -8.17 -17.13 -13.01
CA GLU A 123 -8.08 -15.73 -13.44
C GLU A 123 -7.14 -14.92 -12.55
N TYR A 124 -7.24 -15.11 -11.22
CA TYR A 124 -6.37 -14.43 -10.26
C TYR A 124 -4.90 -14.84 -10.42
N LYS A 125 -4.63 -16.13 -10.61
CA LYS A 125 -3.27 -16.64 -10.89
C LYS A 125 -2.68 -16.01 -12.14
N VAL A 126 -3.44 -16.00 -13.24
CA VAL A 126 -3.02 -15.35 -14.50
C VAL A 126 -2.75 -13.85 -14.32
N LEU A 127 -3.59 -13.14 -13.58
CA LEU A 127 -3.39 -11.71 -13.29
C LEU A 127 -2.12 -11.45 -12.48
N THR A 128 -1.82 -12.31 -11.51
CA THR A 128 -0.65 -12.18 -10.61
C THR A 128 0.62 -12.81 -11.18
N GLY A 129 0.58 -13.35 -12.40
CA GLY A 129 1.74 -13.98 -13.06
C GLY A 129 2.09 -15.36 -12.50
N LYS A 130 1.15 -16.03 -11.84
CA LYS A 130 1.32 -17.39 -11.32
C LYS A 130 0.86 -18.41 -12.36
N THR A 131 1.43 -19.62 -12.28
CA THR A 131 0.99 -20.74 -13.12
C THR A 131 -0.34 -21.30 -12.64
N PRO A 132 -1.16 -21.91 -13.51
CA PRO A 132 -2.42 -22.56 -13.13
C PRO A 132 -2.24 -23.64 -12.03
N ASP A 133 -1.13 -24.36 -12.06
CA ASP A 133 -0.83 -25.43 -11.09
C ASP A 133 -0.31 -24.92 -9.74
N SER A 134 -0.14 -23.59 -9.58
CA SER A 134 0.26 -23.01 -8.30
C SER A 134 -0.85 -23.19 -7.25
N ASP A 135 -0.43 -23.28 -5.98
CA ASP A 135 -1.32 -23.42 -4.84
C ASP A 135 -2.37 -22.28 -4.77
N ASP A 136 -3.61 -22.62 -4.47
CA ASP A 136 -4.72 -21.70 -4.34
C ASP A 136 -4.71 -20.89 -3.03
N ARG A 137 -3.85 -21.21 -2.07
CA ARG A 137 -3.82 -20.52 -0.76
C ARG A 137 -3.74 -19.01 -0.89
N VAL A 138 -2.87 -18.50 -1.75
CA VAL A 138 -2.73 -17.05 -1.95
C VAL A 138 -4.00 -16.41 -2.52
N TYR A 139 -4.69 -17.12 -3.42
CA TYR A 139 -5.99 -16.68 -3.91
C TYR A 139 -7.05 -16.71 -2.80
N LEU A 140 -7.12 -17.78 -2.01
CA LEU A 140 -8.10 -17.91 -0.93
C LEU A 140 -7.89 -16.86 0.17
N GLU A 141 -6.64 -16.57 0.53
CA GLU A 141 -6.30 -15.49 1.46
C GLU A 141 -6.72 -14.12 0.89
N TRP A 142 -6.39 -13.86 -0.38
CA TRP A 142 -6.80 -12.63 -1.06
C TRP A 142 -8.32 -12.51 -1.11
N LEU A 143 -9.02 -13.58 -1.51
CA LEU A 143 -10.48 -13.63 -1.61
C LEU A 143 -11.14 -13.39 -0.24
N SER A 144 -10.66 -14.09 0.79
CA SER A 144 -11.17 -13.95 2.15
C SER A 144 -11.02 -12.53 2.68
N ARG A 145 -9.83 -11.93 2.52
CA ARG A 145 -9.56 -10.55 2.97
C ARG A 145 -10.36 -9.53 2.19
N THR A 146 -10.31 -9.62 0.86
CA THR A 146 -10.98 -8.68 -0.05
C THR A 146 -12.49 -8.81 0.05
N GLY A 147 -13.02 -10.04 0.08
CA GLY A 147 -14.45 -10.31 0.19
C GLY A 147 -15.05 -9.77 1.49
N ARG A 148 -14.37 -9.98 2.63
CA ARG A 148 -14.82 -9.41 3.91
C ARG A 148 -14.85 -7.88 3.85
N GLY A 149 -13.84 -7.25 3.24
CA GLY A 149 -13.81 -5.80 3.09
C GLY A 149 -14.90 -5.25 2.16
N VAL A 150 -15.17 -5.94 1.05
CA VAL A 150 -16.25 -5.57 0.11
C VAL A 150 -17.61 -5.69 0.80
N PHE A 151 -17.86 -6.81 1.47
CA PHE A 151 -19.12 -7.02 2.23
C PHE A 151 -19.30 -5.97 3.34
N GLY A 152 -18.23 -5.66 4.08
CA GLY A 152 -18.22 -4.64 5.13
C GLY A 152 -18.18 -3.19 4.63
N GLY A 153 -18.14 -2.96 3.32
CA GLY A 153 -18.13 -1.62 2.73
C GLY A 153 -16.80 -0.87 2.82
N SER A 154 -15.74 -1.51 3.34
CA SER A 154 -14.41 -0.92 3.51
C SER A 154 -13.44 -1.22 2.35
N THR A 155 -13.84 -2.02 1.38
CA THR A 155 -13.04 -2.34 0.19
C THR A 155 -13.83 -2.09 -1.08
N ARG A 156 -13.17 -1.58 -2.10
CA ARG A 156 -13.68 -1.43 -3.47
C ARG A 156 -12.76 -2.18 -4.42
N VAL A 157 -13.34 -2.84 -5.42
CA VAL A 157 -12.58 -3.52 -6.46
C VAL A 157 -13.12 -3.12 -7.81
N MET A 158 -12.25 -2.61 -8.67
CA MET A 158 -12.58 -2.29 -10.06
C MET A 158 -11.84 -3.22 -11.00
N CYS A 159 -12.50 -3.65 -12.07
CA CYS A 159 -11.91 -4.54 -13.05
C CYS A 159 -12.28 -4.17 -14.49
N ILE A 160 -11.48 -4.69 -15.42
CA ILE A 160 -11.83 -4.75 -16.85
C ILE A 160 -11.91 -6.22 -17.25
N ARG A 161 -13.01 -6.60 -17.88
CA ARG A 161 -13.18 -7.93 -18.46
C ARG A 161 -12.95 -7.92 -19.97
N GLN A 162 -12.33 -8.97 -20.47
CA GLN A 162 -12.14 -9.21 -21.90
C GLN A 162 -12.48 -10.68 -22.22
N ASN A 163 -13.39 -10.89 -23.17
CA ASN A 163 -13.87 -12.24 -23.55
C ASN A 163 -14.35 -13.04 -22.32
N GLY A 164 -15.12 -12.40 -21.44
CA GLY A 164 -15.66 -13.02 -20.23
C GLY A 164 -14.67 -13.25 -19.09
N LYS A 165 -13.38 -12.94 -19.26
CA LYS A 165 -12.32 -13.11 -18.22
C LYS A 165 -11.81 -11.77 -17.71
N THR A 166 -11.38 -11.75 -16.47
CA THR A 166 -10.77 -10.57 -15.84
C THR A 166 -9.40 -10.30 -16.49
N ALA A 167 -9.28 -9.17 -17.15
CA ALA A 167 -8.06 -8.73 -17.84
C ALA A 167 -7.18 -7.84 -16.98
N SER A 168 -7.79 -7.02 -16.12
CA SER A 168 -7.11 -6.14 -15.17
C SER A 168 -7.99 -5.89 -13.96
N LEU A 169 -7.39 -5.65 -12.80
CA LEU A 169 -8.08 -5.22 -11.58
C LEU A 169 -7.24 -4.26 -10.76
N ALA A 170 -7.91 -3.55 -9.86
CA ALA A 170 -7.31 -2.75 -8.79
C ALA A 170 -8.21 -2.84 -7.56
N VAL A 171 -7.58 -2.93 -6.38
CA VAL A 171 -8.26 -3.02 -5.07
C VAL A 171 -7.94 -1.78 -4.25
N GLY A 172 -8.93 -1.20 -3.60
CA GLY A 172 -8.78 -0.08 -2.68
C GLY A 172 -9.45 -0.37 -1.35
N ASP A 173 -8.73 -0.17 -0.27
CA ASP A 173 -9.24 -0.32 1.10
C ASP A 173 -9.34 1.03 1.79
N ILE A 174 -10.44 1.27 2.51
CA ILE A 174 -10.74 2.49 3.24
C ILE A 174 -10.53 2.23 4.73
N ILE A 175 -9.76 3.10 5.39
CA ILE A 175 -9.55 3.11 6.84
C ILE A 175 -9.72 4.54 7.35
N GLY A 176 -10.79 4.78 8.11
CA GLY A 176 -11.11 6.12 8.56
C GLY A 176 -11.31 7.06 7.37
N LYS A 177 -10.42 8.05 7.25
CA LYS A 177 -10.40 9.05 6.17
C LYS A 177 -9.33 8.79 5.10
N ASP A 178 -8.59 7.72 5.23
CA ASP A 178 -7.55 7.33 4.28
C ASP A 178 -7.99 6.14 3.43
N ALA A 179 -7.55 6.09 2.17
CA ALA A 179 -7.72 4.94 1.30
C ALA A 179 -6.40 4.53 0.67
N TYR A 180 -6.12 3.23 0.70
CA TYR A 180 -4.91 2.64 0.12
C TYR A 180 -5.25 1.78 -1.09
N ILE A 181 -4.60 2.07 -2.23
CA ILE A 181 -4.73 1.26 -3.45
C ILE A 181 -3.66 0.19 -3.47
N ARG A 182 -4.08 -1.06 -3.62
CA ARG A 182 -3.25 -2.26 -3.70
C ARG A 182 -3.65 -3.18 -4.84
N ASP A 183 -2.89 -4.23 -5.06
CA ASP A 183 -3.21 -5.34 -5.97
C ASP A 183 -3.60 -4.88 -7.39
N VAL A 184 -2.90 -3.86 -7.90
CA VAL A 184 -3.09 -3.43 -9.30
C VAL A 184 -2.41 -4.45 -10.21
N ALA A 185 -3.20 -5.23 -10.93
CA ALA A 185 -2.71 -6.31 -11.76
C ALA A 185 -3.35 -6.29 -13.16
N THR A 186 -2.57 -6.64 -14.18
CA THR A 186 -3.03 -6.80 -15.56
C THR A 186 -2.40 -8.06 -16.15
N SER A 187 -3.24 -8.94 -16.66
CA SER A 187 -2.80 -10.15 -17.37
C SER A 187 -1.85 -9.76 -18.51
N GLU A 188 -0.77 -10.51 -18.66
CA GLU A 188 0.35 -10.20 -19.56
C GLU A 188 -0.09 -9.89 -20.99
N LYS A 189 -0.98 -10.71 -21.54
CA LYS A 189 -1.51 -10.54 -22.91
C LYS A 189 -2.31 -9.24 -23.14
N TYR A 190 -2.66 -8.53 -22.04
CA TYR A 190 -3.43 -7.30 -22.09
C TYR A 190 -2.65 -6.07 -21.61
N ARG A 191 -1.35 -6.24 -21.27
CA ARG A 191 -0.47 -5.12 -20.90
C ARG A 191 -0.31 -4.13 -22.05
N GLY A 192 0.08 -2.89 -21.72
CA GLY A 192 0.27 -1.81 -22.70
C GLY A 192 -1.04 -1.20 -23.27
N ARG A 193 -2.23 -1.69 -22.86
CA ARG A 193 -3.53 -1.22 -23.38
C ARG A 193 -4.21 -0.18 -22.48
N GLY A 194 -3.54 0.28 -21.41
CA GLY A 194 -4.07 1.27 -20.46
C GLY A 194 -5.07 0.71 -19.45
N PHE A 195 -5.28 -0.61 -19.38
CA PHE A 195 -6.30 -1.22 -18.51
C PHE A 195 -6.03 -1.00 -17.03
N ALA A 196 -4.76 -1.08 -16.57
CA ALA A 196 -4.40 -0.75 -15.20
C ALA A 196 -4.77 0.69 -14.83
N ALA A 197 -4.45 1.65 -15.71
CA ALA A 197 -4.81 3.05 -15.50
C ALA A 197 -6.32 3.27 -15.42
N ASP A 198 -7.09 2.63 -16.30
CA ASP A 198 -8.55 2.73 -16.24
C ASP A 198 -9.12 2.15 -14.94
N CYS A 199 -8.58 1.01 -14.43
CA CYS A 199 -8.98 0.45 -13.15
C CYS A 199 -8.64 1.39 -11.99
N VAL A 200 -7.42 1.95 -11.96
CA VAL A 200 -6.98 2.87 -10.90
C VAL A 200 -7.80 4.15 -10.89
N ILE A 201 -8.05 4.78 -12.06
CA ILE A 201 -8.86 6.00 -12.15
C ILE A 201 -10.29 5.74 -11.71
N ALA A 202 -10.92 4.66 -12.17
CA ALA A 202 -12.28 4.31 -11.76
C ALA A 202 -12.36 4.01 -10.26
N LEU A 203 -11.37 3.29 -9.72
CA LEU A 203 -11.28 3.01 -8.30
C LEU A 203 -11.12 4.29 -7.48
N SER A 204 -10.25 5.20 -7.90
CA SER A 204 -10.05 6.48 -7.22
C SER A 204 -11.33 7.31 -7.17
N ARG A 205 -12.16 7.29 -8.24
CA ARG A 205 -13.49 7.94 -8.24
C ARG A 205 -14.45 7.38 -7.19
N GLU A 206 -14.35 6.10 -6.90
CA GLU A 206 -15.16 5.50 -5.84
C GLU A 206 -14.61 5.84 -4.45
N LEU A 207 -13.29 5.85 -4.29
CA LEU A 207 -12.64 6.07 -3.01
C LEU A 207 -12.77 7.51 -2.51
N ILE A 208 -12.69 8.54 -3.38
CA ILE A 208 -12.85 9.96 -2.98
C ILE A 208 -14.24 10.27 -2.39
N LYS A 209 -15.23 9.39 -2.60
CA LYS A 209 -16.56 9.56 -1.98
C LYS A 209 -16.53 9.31 -0.47
N SER A 210 -15.47 8.65 0.04
CA SER A 210 -15.38 8.19 1.43
C SER A 210 -14.03 8.48 2.09
N ALA A 211 -13.03 8.91 1.34
CA ALA A 211 -11.67 9.16 1.83
C ALA A 211 -11.18 10.54 1.41
N ASP A 212 -10.46 11.21 2.32
CA ASP A 212 -9.87 12.52 2.10
C ASP A 212 -8.44 12.39 1.50
N CYS A 213 -7.74 11.29 1.80
CA CYS A 213 -6.42 10.96 1.25
C CYS A 213 -6.46 9.59 0.56
N ILE A 214 -6.05 9.54 -0.70
CA ILE A 214 -5.90 8.29 -1.45
C ILE A 214 -4.45 8.13 -1.81
N PHE A 215 -3.85 7.03 -1.41
CA PHE A 215 -2.44 6.79 -1.63
C PHE A 215 -2.14 5.35 -2.03
N LEU A 216 -0.93 5.12 -2.54
CA LEU A 216 -0.42 3.82 -2.90
C LEU A 216 1.10 3.77 -2.72
N MET A 217 1.65 2.56 -2.69
CA MET A 217 3.08 2.31 -2.79
C MET A 217 3.36 1.49 -4.05
N CYS A 218 4.37 1.90 -4.82
CA CYS A 218 4.78 1.16 -6.01
C CYS A 218 6.30 1.14 -6.17
N LYS A 219 6.79 0.23 -7.01
CA LYS A 219 8.18 0.29 -7.51
C LYS A 219 8.37 1.54 -8.35
N LEU A 220 9.58 2.10 -8.33
CA LEU A 220 9.90 3.34 -9.05
C LEU A 220 9.56 3.24 -10.55
N ASP A 221 9.83 2.09 -11.18
CA ASP A 221 9.53 1.84 -12.59
C ASP A 221 8.04 1.96 -12.94
N ASN A 222 7.17 1.71 -11.97
CA ASN A 222 5.72 1.80 -12.15
C ASN A 222 5.15 3.19 -11.86
N ALA A 223 5.94 4.13 -11.31
CA ALA A 223 5.45 5.44 -10.91
C ALA A 223 4.80 6.21 -12.08
N LYS A 224 5.37 6.11 -13.29
CA LYS A 224 4.82 6.74 -14.50
C LYS A 224 3.37 6.30 -14.84
N LEU A 225 2.98 5.08 -14.46
CA LEU A 225 1.60 4.62 -14.61
C LEU A 225 0.68 5.44 -13.71
N TYR A 226 1.06 5.60 -12.46
CA TYR A 226 0.24 6.28 -11.45
C TYR A 226 0.25 7.80 -11.62
N GLU A 227 1.34 8.39 -12.11
CA GLU A 227 1.39 9.81 -12.50
C GLU A 227 0.32 10.11 -13.57
N LYS A 228 0.13 9.21 -14.57
CA LYS A 228 -0.95 9.32 -15.55
C LYS A 228 -2.36 9.16 -14.96
N CYS A 229 -2.46 8.60 -13.77
CA CYS A 229 -3.71 8.47 -13.02
C CYS A 229 -3.96 9.63 -12.05
N GLY A 230 -3.08 10.65 -12.01
CA GLY A 230 -3.21 11.83 -11.18
C GLY A 230 -2.51 11.74 -9.82
N PHE A 231 -1.66 10.73 -9.62
CA PHE A 231 -0.86 10.59 -8.40
C PHE A 231 0.47 11.33 -8.53
N ILE A 232 0.92 11.91 -7.41
CA ILE A 232 2.22 12.55 -7.27
C ILE A 232 3.08 11.79 -6.27
N LYS A 233 4.39 11.76 -6.50
CA LYS A 233 5.35 11.17 -5.58
C LYS A 233 5.47 12.02 -4.32
N LYS A 234 5.50 11.40 -3.16
CA LYS A 234 5.61 12.07 -1.85
C LYS A 234 6.81 11.61 -1.05
N GLU A 235 6.97 10.31 -0.88
CA GLU A 235 7.98 9.73 -0.01
C GLU A 235 8.60 8.50 -0.68
N TYR A 236 9.85 8.22 -0.36
CA TYR A 236 10.64 7.16 -0.98
C TYR A 236 11.08 6.14 0.07
N ILE A 237 11.10 4.87 -0.30
CA ILE A 237 11.60 3.76 0.50
C ILE A 237 13.00 3.42 0.01
N ILE A 238 14.00 3.73 0.81
CA ILE A 238 15.42 3.63 0.46
C ILE A 238 16.05 2.51 1.29
N ARG A 239 16.77 1.60 0.66
CA ARG A 239 17.51 0.55 1.37
C ARG A 239 18.72 1.18 2.07
N LYS A 240 18.93 0.84 3.34
CA LYS A 240 20.16 1.16 4.05
C LYS A 240 21.33 0.39 3.39
N THR A 241 22.30 1.10 2.86
CA THR A 241 23.59 0.56 2.37
C THR A 241 24.54 0.40 3.53
#